data_fca5ca890e1c2d275859f9191ac697a4
#
_entry.id   fca5ca890e1c2d275859f9191ac697a4
#
_cell.length_a   1.000
_cell.length_b   1.000
_cell.length_c   1.000
_cell.angle_alpha   90.00
_cell.angle_beta   90.00
_cell.angle_gamma   90.00
#
_symmetry.space_group_name_H-M   'P 1'
#
loop_
_entity.id
_entity.type
_entity.pdbx_description
1 polymer ?
#
loop_
_entity_poly.entity_id
_entity_poly.type
_entity_poly.pdbx_seq_one_letter_code
_entity_poly.pdbx_strand_id
1 'polypeptide(L)'
;MKLRIKKLDDRATVPTYGTEYSAGADLYNLIGETVTIPAHSTYLVHTGISVEIPEGYCGLIFARSGLASKRGLAPANKVGVIDADYRGEVMVALHNHTDRTQTVEGGERIAQLAIVPFLKADFELVDELSDTERGAGGFGSTGTK
;
A
#
# COMPACT_ATOMS: atom_id res chain seq x y z
N MET A 1 -4.16 11.67 15.86
CA MET A 1 -4.03 10.23 16.20
C MET A 1 -2.56 9.91 16.45
N LYS A 2 -2.23 9.10 17.45
CA LYS A 2 -0.87 8.57 17.64
C LYS A 2 -0.82 7.13 17.11
N LEU A 3 0.12 6.84 16.20
CA LEU A 3 0.42 5.50 15.71
C LEU A 3 1.72 5.01 16.35
N ARG A 4 1.67 3.86 17.04
CA ARG A 4 2.89 3.28 17.61
C ARG A 4 3.65 2.53 16.53
N ILE A 5 4.96 2.73 16.48
CA ILE A 5 5.86 2.09 15.52
C ILE A 5 7.01 1.46 16.29
N LYS A 6 7.34 0.23 15.91
CA LYS A 6 8.54 -0.47 16.40
C LYS A 6 9.49 -0.65 15.22
N LYS A 7 10.75 -0.25 15.38
CA LYS A 7 11.82 -0.67 14.49
C LYS A 7 12.17 -2.13 14.80
N LEU A 8 12.17 -2.95 13.76
CA LEU A 8 12.62 -4.34 13.80
C LEU A 8 14.10 -4.46 13.37
N ASP A 9 14.60 -3.41 12.70
CA ASP A 9 15.97 -3.25 12.23
C ASP A 9 16.40 -1.80 12.52
N ASP A 10 17.60 -1.59 13.05
CA ASP A 10 18.12 -0.26 13.38
C ASP A 10 18.27 0.63 12.14
N ARG A 11 18.45 0.03 10.96
CA ARG A 11 18.53 0.71 9.65
C ARG A 11 17.17 1.18 9.14
N ALA A 12 16.07 0.80 9.79
CA ALA A 12 14.73 1.21 9.38
C ALA A 12 14.52 2.72 9.55
N THR A 13 13.82 3.30 8.59
CA THR A 13 13.38 4.69 8.65
C THR A 13 11.92 4.76 9.09
N VAL A 14 11.63 5.59 10.08
CA VAL A 14 10.24 5.87 10.50
C VAL A 14 9.53 6.60 9.35
N PRO A 15 8.29 6.21 8.98
CA PRO A 15 7.54 6.88 7.92
C PRO A 15 7.42 8.39 8.15
N THR A 16 7.52 9.17 7.09
CA THR A 16 7.44 10.63 7.14
C THR A 16 6.41 11.18 6.17
N TYR A 17 5.78 12.29 6.53
CA TYR A 17 4.93 13.04 5.61
C TYR A 17 5.77 14.03 4.81
N GLY A 18 5.52 14.12 3.51
CA GLY A 18 6.22 15.07 2.63
C GLY A 18 5.89 16.53 2.94
N THR A 19 4.64 16.80 3.36
CA THR A 19 4.14 18.13 3.78
C THR A 19 3.15 17.95 4.92
N GLU A 20 2.79 19.04 5.60
CA GLU A 20 1.78 19.05 6.67
C GLU A 20 0.42 18.48 6.21
N TYR A 21 0.06 18.67 4.93
CA TYR A 21 -1.22 18.23 4.36
C TYR A 21 -1.14 16.92 3.57
N SER A 22 0.00 16.22 3.62
CA SER A 22 0.11 14.91 2.98
C SER A 22 -0.77 13.87 3.69
N ALA A 23 -1.58 13.13 2.92
CA ALA A 23 -2.43 12.05 3.45
C ALA A 23 -1.66 10.74 3.66
N GLY A 24 -0.62 10.50 2.85
CA GLY A 24 0.22 9.31 2.92
C GLY A 24 1.60 9.61 3.53
N ALA A 25 2.02 8.77 4.48
CA ALA A 25 3.39 8.78 5.01
C ALA A 25 4.28 7.90 4.14
N ASP A 26 5.43 8.40 3.71
CA ASP A 26 6.39 7.65 2.89
C ASP A 26 6.96 6.45 3.67
N LEU A 27 6.98 5.28 3.02
CA LEU A 27 7.66 4.06 3.45
C LEU A 27 9.00 3.95 2.70
N TYR A 28 10.01 3.45 3.40
CA TYR A 28 11.38 3.43 2.92
C TYR A 28 11.94 2.01 2.82
N ASN A 29 12.73 1.74 1.79
CA ASN A 29 13.63 0.59 1.77
C ASN A 29 14.66 0.72 2.91
N LEU A 30 15.10 -0.40 3.49
CA LEU A 30 16.13 -0.41 4.53
C LEU A 30 17.40 0.32 4.07
N ILE A 31 17.97 1.15 4.94
CA ILE A 31 19.24 1.84 4.67
C ILE A 31 20.34 0.79 4.46
N GLY A 32 21.10 0.95 3.37
CA GLY A 32 22.19 0.05 3.00
C GLY A 32 21.75 -1.22 2.25
N GLU A 33 20.45 -1.40 1.97
CA GLU A 33 19.96 -2.48 1.12
C GLU A 33 19.65 -1.98 -0.28
N THR A 34 20.33 -2.53 -1.29
CA THR A 34 20.00 -2.31 -2.69
C THR A 34 19.21 -3.50 -3.21
N VAL A 35 17.99 -3.23 -3.69
CA VAL A 35 17.09 -4.24 -4.24
C VAL A 35 17.07 -4.13 -5.76
N THR A 36 17.36 -5.24 -6.44
CA THR A 36 17.28 -5.33 -7.90
C THR A 36 16.04 -6.12 -8.30
N ILE A 37 15.14 -5.51 -9.08
CA ILE A 37 13.88 -6.11 -9.52
C ILE A 37 13.93 -6.30 -11.04
N PRO A 38 14.05 -7.54 -11.53
CA PRO A 38 14.04 -7.83 -12.96
C PRO A 38 12.74 -7.33 -13.64
N ALA A 39 12.77 -7.22 -14.96
CA ALA A 39 11.57 -6.91 -15.76
C ALA A 39 10.41 -7.84 -15.39
N HIS A 40 9.21 -7.27 -15.25
CA HIS A 40 7.96 -7.99 -14.96
C HIS A 40 7.99 -8.90 -13.72
N SER A 41 8.87 -8.59 -12.77
CA SER A 41 9.03 -9.36 -11.53
C SER A 41 8.60 -8.56 -10.31
N THR A 42 8.30 -9.28 -9.23
CA THR A 42 7.95 -8.69 -7.93
C THR A 42 9.03 -9.03 -6.91
N TYR A 43 9.38 -8.06 -6.08
CA TYR A 43 10.28 -8.25 -4.95
C TYR A 43 9.61 -7.73 -3.67
N LEU A 44 9.71 -8.48 -2.59
CA LEU A 44 9.18 -8.08 -1.28
C LEU A 44 10.22 -7.22 -0.57
N VAL A 45 10.04 -5.90 -0.63
CA VAL A 45 10.97 -4.93 -0.06
C VAL A 45 10.71 -4.74 1.41
N HIS A 46 11.75 -4.88 2.21
CA HIS A 46 11.73 -4.72 3.65
C HIS A 46 11.79 -3.24 4.06
N THR A 47 10.94 -2.84 5.01
CA THR A 47 10.99 -1.50 5.60
C THR A 47 11.61 -1.52 6.99
N GLY A 48 11.70 -2.69 7.63
CA GLY A 48 12.23 -2.87 8.98
C GLY A 48 11.35 -2.30 10.09
N ILE A 49 10.08 -1.99 9.81
CA ILE A 49 9.15 -1.48 10.82
C ILE A 49 7.94 -2.38 11.01
N SER A 50 7.40 -2.35 12.22
CA SER A 50 6.08 -2.87 12.58
C SER A 50 5.23 -1.74 13.13
N VAL A 51 3.92 -1.78 12.89
CA VAL A 51 2.97 -0.75 13.31
C VAL A 51 1.86 -1.34 14.18
N GLU A 52 1.37 -0.55 15.12
CA GLU A 52 0.19 -0.87 15.92
C GLU A 52 -0.91 0.10 15.56
N ILE A 53 -1.81 -0.35 14.67
CA ILE A 53 -2.94 0.46 14.21
C ILE A 53 -4.07 0.36 15.24
N PRO A 54 -4.70 1.47 15.65
CA PRO A 54 -5.84 1.44 16.56
C PRO A 54 -7.04 0.68 15.99
N GLU A 55 -7.83 0.07 16.86
CA GLU A 55 -9.10 -0.56 16.49
C GLU A 55 -10.03 0.42 15.75
N GLY A 56 -10.76 -0.08 14.74
CA GLY A 56 -11.61 0.73 13.85
C GLY A 56 -10.86 1.42 12.70
N TYR A 57 -9.53 1.21 12.59
CA TYR A 57 -8.70 1.73 11.51
C TYR A 57 -7.89 0.63 10.84
N CYS A 58 -7.55 0.83 9.59
CA CYS A 58 -6.57 0.01 8.87
C CYS A 58 -5.51 0.87 8.20
N GLY A 59 -4.38 0.27 7.86
CA GLY A 59 -3.35 0.88 7.05
C GLY A 59 -3.54 0.50 5.59
N LEU A 60 -3.49 1.48 4.69
CA LEU A 60 -3.51 1.26 3.26
C LEU A 60 -2.17 1.68 2.65
N ILE A 61 -1.51 0.75 1.97
CA ILE A 61 -0.25 0.99 1.25
C ILE A 61 -0.54 1.26 -0.20
N PHE A 62 -0.17 2.45 -0.65
CA PHE A 62 -0.34 2.92 -2.03
C PHE A 62 1.00 3.10 -2.74
N ALA A 63 0.97 3.06 -4.08
CA ALA A 63 2.09 3.48 -4.89
C ALA A 63 2.42 4.97 -4.68
N ARG A 64 3.71 5.31 -4.84
CA ARG A 64 4.13 6.70 -5.01
C ARG A 64 4.03 7.08 -6.49
N SER A 65 3.36 8.19 -6.78
CA SER A 65 3.11 8.65 -8.15
C SER A 65 4.38 8.76 -9.00
N GLY A 66 5.44 9.35 -8.45
CA GLY A 66 6.71 9.50 -9.16
C GLY A 66 7.41 8.17 -9.45
N LEU A 67 7.37 7.22 -8.52
CA LEU A 67 7.98 5.91 -8.69
C LEU A 67 7.20 5.09 -9.73
N ALA A 68 5.87 5.10 -9.64
CA ALA A 68 5.00 4.38 -10.55
C ALA A 68 5.07 4.95 -11.99
N SER A 69 4.93 6.28 -12.15
CA SER A 69 4.84 6.91 -13.47
C SER A 69 6.18 7.01 -14.21
N LYS A 70 7.29 7.21 -13.49
CA LYS A 70 8.61 7.41 -14.12
C LYS A 70 9.43 6.13 -14.23
N ARG A 71 9.25 5.21 -13.28
CA ARG A 71 10.05 3.98 -13.18
C ARG A 71 9.25 2.70 -13.32
N GLY A 72 7.92 2.80 -13.43
CA GLY A 72 7.04 1.63 -13.54
C GLY A 72 7.08 0.71 -12.33
N LEU A 73 7.44 1.21 -11.14
CA LEU A 73 7.47 0.45 -9.90
C LEU A 73 6.25 0.78 -9.03
N ALA A 74 5.44 -0.22 -8.73
CA ALA A 74 4.24 -0.05 -7.90
C ALA A 74 3.97 -1.33 -7.08
N PRO A 75 3.22 -1.24 -5.96
CA PRO A 75 2.81 -2.43 -5.23
C PRO A 75 2.05 -3.42 -6.11
N ALA A 76 2.46 -4.69 -6.11
CA ALA A 76 1.87 -5.76 -6.92
C ALA A 76 0.39 -5.99 -6.60
N ASN A 77 -0.01 -5.85 -5.35
CA ASN A 77 -1.39 -5.96 -4.87
C ASN A 77 -2.22 -4.69 -5.09
N LYS A 78 -1.70 -3.67 -5.78
CA LYS A 78 -2.31 -2.36 -6.05
C LYS A 78 -2.49 -1.54 -4.78
N VAL A 79 -3.21 -2.05 -3.79
CA VAL A 79 -3.37 -1.48 -2.45
C VAL A 79 -3.10 -2.60 -1.43
N GLY A 80 -2.07 -2.42 -0.61
CA GLY A 80 -1.83 -3.29 0.54
C GLY A 80 -2.75 -2.91 1.69
N VAL A 81 -3.37 -3.89 2.34
CA VAL A 81 -4.19 -3.67 3.54
C VAL A 81 -3.43 -4.21 4.75
N ILE A 82 -3.27 -3.35 5.77
CA ILE A 82 -2.69 -3.72 7.07
C ILE A 82 -3.81 -3.67 8.11
N ASP A 83 -4.14 -4.82 8.64
CA ASP A 83 -5.16 -4.95 9.68
C ASP A 83 -4.68 -4.38 11.03
N ALA A 84 -5.62 -3.98 11.87
CA ALA A 84 -5.31 -3.39 13.18
C ALA A 84 -4.58 -4.36 14.13
N ASP A 85 -4.78 -5.67 13.97
CA ASP A 85 -4.15 -6.73 14.76
C ASP A 85 -2.84 -7.28 14.15
N TYR A 86 -2.43 -6.81 12.97
CA TYR A 86 -1.16 -7.20 12.36
C TYR A 86 0.02 -6.59 13.14
N ARG A 87 0.99 -7.45 13.54
CA ARG A 87 2.20 -7.05 14.27
C ARG A 87 3.50 -7.45 13.57
N GLY A 88 3.38 -8.02 12.36
CA GLY A 88 4.54 -8.35 11.54
C GLY A 88 5.19 -7.12 10.91
N GLU A 89 6.25 -7.34 10.18
CA GLU A 89 6.92 -6.29 9.41
C GLU A 89 6.02 -5.75 8.30
N VAL A 90 5.97 -4.44 8.16
CA VAL A 90 5.37 -3.78 7.01
C VAL A 90 6.32 -3.91 5.83
N MET A 91 5.99 -4.77 4.87
CA MET A 91 6.76 -4.97 3.65
C MET A 91 5.97 -4.50 2.42
N VAL A 92 6.68 -4.13 1.37
CA VAL A 92 6.08 -3.71 0.11
C VAL A 92 6.44 -4.69 -0.99
N ALA A 93 5.45 -5.43 -1.51
CA ALA A 93 5.62 -6.27 -2.68
C ALA A 93 5.71 -5.38 -3.93
N LEU A 94 6.90 -4.88 -4.25
CA LEU A 94 7.13 -3.93 -5.32
C LEU A 94 7.28 -4.66 -6.65
N HIS A 95 6.39 -4.36 -7.60
CA HIS A 95 6.39 -4.94 -8.95
C HIS A 95 7.00 -3.99 -9.96
N ASN A 96 7.85 -4.52 -10.83
CA ASN A 96 8.42 -3.81 -11.97
C ASN A 96 7.57 -4.07 -13.23
N HIS A 97 6.84 -3.04 -13.67
CA HIS A 97 5.98 -3.08 -14.87
C HIS A 97 6.72 -2.81 -16.17
N THR A 98 8.05 -2.66 -16.14
CA THR A 98 8.85 -2.31 -17.31
C THR A 98 9.61 -3.50 -17.90
N ASP A 99 10.10 -3.37 -19.13
CA ASP A 99 10.94 -4.35 -19.82
C ASP A 99 12.42 -4.29 -19.40
N ARG A 100 12.76 -3.47 -18.40
CA ARG A 100 14.13 -3.29 -17.91
C ARG A 100 14.21 -3.59 -16.43
N THR A 101 15.34 -4.11 -16.00
CA THR A 101 15.65 -4.25 -14.58
C THR A 101 15.64 -2.86 -13.91
N GLN A 102 15.00 -2.78 -12.76
CA GLN A 102 14.96 -1.60 -11.89
C GLN A 102 15.74 -1.87 -10.61
N THR A 103 16.37 -0.82 -10.08
CA THR A 103 17.11 -0.90 -8.81
C THR A 103 16.51 0.09 -7.83
N VAL A 104 16.28 -0.34 -6.60
CA VAL A 104 15.82 0.49 -5.48
C VAL A 104 16.94 0.57 -4.46
N GLU A 105 17.43 1.77 -4.22
CA GLU A 105 18.52 2.00 -3.29
C GLU A 105 18.05 2.01 -1.82
N GLY A 106 18.96 1.72 -0.91
CA GLY A 106 18.70 1.80 0.52
C GLY A 106 18.29 3.21 0.95
N GLY A 107 17.22 3.29 1.75
CA GLY A 107 16.64 4.57 2.17
C GLY A 107 15.77 5.26 1.11
N GLU A 108 15.57 4.65 -0.06
CA GLU A 108 14.65 5.18 -1.07
C GLU A 108 13.19 5.02 -0.65
N ARG A 109 12.35 6.01 -0.95
CA ARG A 109 10.90 5.98 -0.70
C ARG A 109 10.21 5.08 -1.73
N ILE A 110 9.60 3.98 -1.28
CA ILE A 110 9.07 2.91 -2.13
C ILE A 110 7.55 2.87 -2.24
N ALA A 111 6.85 3.38 -1.23
CA ALA A 111 5.39 3.39 -1.15
C ALA A 111 4.95 4.49 -0.19
N GLN A 112 3.65 4.61 0.03
CA GLN A 112 3.08 5.49 1.05
C GLN A 112 1.98 4.79 1.83
N LEU A 113 1.95 5.03 3.14
CA LEU A 113 0.99 4.47 4.09
C LEU A 113 -0.04 5.54 4.46
N ALA A 114 -1.31 5.25 4.28
CA ALA A 114 -2.42 6.05 4.80
C ALA A 114 -3.17 5.26 5.88
N ILE A 115 -3.58 5.92 6.96
CA ILE A 115 -4.43 5.31 7.99
C ILE A 115 -5.86 5.80 7.76
N VAL A 116 -6.78 4.85 7.60
CA VAL A 116 -8.19 5.15 7.30
C VAL A 116 -9.11 4.41 8.25
N PRO A 117 -10.27 4.99 8.64
CA PRO A 117 -11.30 4.26 9.35
C PRO A 117 -11.96 3.24 8.42
N PHE A 118 -12.46 2.13 8.97
CA PHE A 118 -13.24 1.16 8.21
C PHE A 118 -14.47 0.71 8.99
N LEU A 119 -15.47 0.25 8.25
CA LEU A 119 -16.64 -0.42 8.78
C LEU A 119 -16.50 -1.91 8.54
N LYS A 120 -16.71 -2.72 9.59
CA LYS A 120 -16.81 -4.16 9.45
C LYS A 120 -18.27 -4.52 9.17
N ALA A 121 -18.53 -5.04 7.97
CA ALA A 121 -19.86 -5.51 7.61
C ALA A 121 -20.17 -6.85 8.28
N ASP A 122 -21.41 -7.01 8.71
CA ASP A 122 -22.01 -8.32 9.01
C ASP A 122 -22.74 -8.80 7.75
N PHE A 123 -22.31 -9.93 7.20
CA PHE A 123 -22.84 -10.45 5.94
C PHE A 123 -24.04 -11.34 6.19
N GLU A 124 -25.22 -10.90 5.72
CA GLU A 124 -26.45 -11.68 5.73
C GLU A 124 -26.69 -12.30 4.36
N LEU A 125 -26.83 -13.63 4.33
CA LEU A 125 -27.20 -14.34 3.12
C LEU A 125 -28.70 -14.23 2.90
N VAL A 126 -29.12 -13.67 1.77
CA VAL A 126 -30.52 -13.52 1.37
C VAL A 126 -30.73 -14.14 -0.02
N ASP A 127 -31.95 -14.55 -0.32
CA ASP A 127 -32.32 -15.12 -1.64
C ASP A 127 -32.42 -14.03 -2.71
N GLU A 128 -32.85 -12.82 -2.32
CA GLU A 128 -33.05 -11.70 -3.24
C GLU A 128 -32.56 -10.39 -2.62
N LEU A 129 -32.03 -9.51 -3.45
CA LEU A 129 -31.69 -8.12 -3.10
C LEU A 129 -32.79 -7.17 -3.57
N SER A 130 -32.90 -6.01 -2.96
CA SER A 130 -33.83 -4.97 -3.38
C SER A 130 -33.53 -4.48 -4.79
N ASP A 131 -34.59 -4.20 -5.56
CA ASP A 131 -34.47 -3.61 -6.91
C ASP A 131 -33.94 -2.19 -6.87
N THR A 132 -33.18 -1.82 -7.91
CA THR A 132 -32.74 -0.45 -8.13
C THR A 132 -32.89 -0.07 -9.60
N GLU A 133 -32.98 1.24 -9.90
CA GLU A 133 -33.02 1.73 -11.29
C GLU A 133 -31.84 1.26 -12.13
N ARG A 134 -30.66 1.15 -11.54
CA ARG A 134 -29.44 0.64 -12.20
C ARG A 134 -29.45 -0.87 -12.40
N GLY A 135 -30.09 -1.62 -11.51
CA GLY A 135 -30.09 -3.09 -11.51
C GLY A 135 -28.66 -3.66 -11.61
N ALA A 136 -28.48 -4.64 -12.48
CA ALA A 136 -27.19 -5.31 -12.75
C ALA A 136 -26.26 -4.53 -13.69
N GLY A 137 -26.60 -3.32 -14.11
CA GLY A 137 -25.82 -2.53 -15.05
C GLY A 137 -24.45 -2.14 -14.50
N GLY A 138 -23.37 -2.52 -15.19
CA GLY A 138 -21.98 -2.25 -14.84
C GLY A 138 -21.07 -2.36 -16.06
N PHE A 139 -19.74 -2.31 -15.85
CA PHE A 139 -18.72 -2.54 -16.87
C PHE A 139 -18.89 -1.71 -18.17
N GLY A 140 -19.33 -0.44 -18.03
CA GLY A 140 -19.54 0.45 -19.16
C GLY A 140 -20.97 0.45 -19.71
N SER A 141 -21.97 -0.13 -19.01
CA SER A 141 -23.38 -0.14 -19.41
C SER A 141 -23.98 1.27 -19.59
N THR A 142 -23.37 2.31 -19.01
CA THR A 142 -23.76 3.72 -19.15
C THR A 142 -23.09 4.42 -20.33
N GLY A 143 -22.32 3.70 -21.16
CA GLY A 143 -21.61 4.23 -22.32
C GLY A 143 -20.28 4.91 -21.96
N THR A 144 -19.54 5.30 -22.99
CA THR A 144 -18.21 5.96 -22.88
C THR A 144 -18.27 7.46 -23.20
N LYS A 145 -19.44 8.00 -23.54
CA LYS A 145 -19.71 9.42 -23.85
C LYS A 145 -21.08 9.80 -23.31
#